data_83005d8e0848c4b9492a40b09c26c4c2
#
_entry.id   83005d8e0848c4b9492a40b09c26c4c2
#
_cell.length_a   1.000
_cell.length_b   1.000
_cell.length_c   1.000
_cell.angle_alpha   90.00
_cell.angle_beta   90.00
_cell.angle_gamma   90.00
#
_symmetry.space_group_name_H-M   'P 1'
#
loop_
_entity.id
_entity.type
_entity.pdbx_description
1 polymer ?
#
loop_
_entity_poly.entity_id
_entity_poly.type
_entity_poly.pdbx_seq_one_letter_code
_entity_poly.pdbx_strand_id
1 'polypeptide(L)'
;PDLAAPRPDDHKYRRGLLGVVSGAMPGAALLAARSAQGAGAGYVKLLGAGEGATPADLVIDRAPLSAVLADGRFAALLVGPGLGRDAPAREALATALSAPIPAVVDADGLILLSPHNLTERSAPLIATPHEGELLALERAFGLDASGSKPARAEALARMSGMVVVAKGADSLVAAPDGRIAFAPRASSWLSTAGTGDVLAGAIASRLAAGADPFAAACQGLWLHGAAARLTPAPFTAGQLAEQVARAFAICL
;
A
#
# COMPACT_ATOMS: atom_id res chain seq x y z
N PRO A 1 12.11 1.55 13.32
CA PRO A 1 10.68 1.73 13.53
C PRO A 1 10.24 1.00 14.79
N ASP A 2 9.20 1.52 15.42
CA ASP A 2 8.58 0.87 16.57
C ASP A 2 7.63 -0.22 16.05
N LEU A 3 8.12 -1.45 16.00
CA LEU A 3 7.38 -2.65 15.62
C LEU A 3 7.32 -3.58 16.83
N ALA A 4 6.13 -4.04 17.17
CA ALA A 4 5.91 -4.91 18.30
C ALA A 4 5.49 -6.32 17.87
N ALA A 5 5.90 -7.32 18.64
CA ALA A 5 5.37 -8.67 18.53
C ALA A 5 3.88 -8.70 18.90
N PRO A 6 3.09 -9.61 18.33
CA PRO A 6 1.72 -9.85 18.78
C PRO A 6 1.67 -10.19 20.29
N ARG A 7 0.63 -9.73 20.95
CA ARG A 7 0.37 -10.11 22.34
C ARG A 7 -0.11 -11.56 22.44
N PRO A 8 0.07 -12.23 23.57
CA PRO A 8 -0.35 -13.63 23.74
C PRO A 8 -1.85 -13.89 23.48
N ASP A 9 -2.70 -12.86 23.66
CA ASP A 9 -4.15 -12.91 23.46
C ASP A 9 -4.60 -12.37 22.09
N ASP A 10 -3.67 -11.99 21.21
CA ASP A 10 -4.03 -11.51 19.88
C ASP A 10 -4.44 -12.66 18.96
N HIS A 11 -5.59 -12.51 18.33
CA HIS A 11 -6.07 -13.39 17.26
C HIS A 11 -5.94 -12.70 15.90
N LYS A 12 -6.08 -13.46 14.81
CA LYS A 12 -5.83 -13.01 13.44
C LYS A 12 -6.54 -11.70 13.04
N TYR A 13 -7.77 -11.47 13.50
CA TYR A 13 -8.50 -10.23 13.19
C TYR A 13 -7.99 -9.04 14.01
N ARG A 14 -7.52 -9.26 15.24
CA ARG A 14 -6.96 -8.20 16.08
C ARG A 14 -5.61 -7.72 15.56
N ARG A 15 -4.87 -8.62 14.88
CA ARG A 15 -3.65 -8.29 14.16
C ARG A 15 -3.90 -7.63 12.79
N GLY A 16 -5.15 -7.41 12.41
CA GLY A 16 -5.61 -6.76 11.20
C GLY A 16 -6.00 -7.71 10.07
N LEU A 17 -7.24 -7.56 9.58
CA LEU A 17 -7.68 -8.14 8.31
C LEU A 17 -7.44 -7.13 7.20
N LEU A 18 -6.56 -7.48 6.27
CA LEU A 18 -6.24 -6.70 5.08
C LEU A 18 -6.95 -7.30 3.85
N GLY A 19 -7.68 -6.48 3.11
CA GLY A 19 -8.17 -6.79 1.78
C GLY A 19 -7.25 -6.22 0.71
N VAL A 20 -6.76 -7.07 -0.20
CA VAL A 20 -5.99 -6.65 -1.38
C VAL A 20 -6.88 -6.82 -2.61
N VAL A 21 -7.25 -5.72 -3.25
CA VAL A 21 -8.11 -5.73 -4.43
C VAL A 21 -7.28 -6.14 -5.65
N SER A 22 -7.65 -7.24 -6.27
CA SER A 22 -7.03 -7.76 -7.49
C SER A 22 -7.73 -7.21 -8.74
N GLY A 23 -7.00 -7.15 -9.84
CA GLY A 23 -7.52 -6.67 -11.12
C GLY A 23 -6.92 -7.42 -12.31
N ALA A 24 -6.69 -6.71 -13.41
CA ALA A 24 -6.25 -7.27 -14.69
C ALA A 24 -4.90 -8.01 -14.61
N MET A 25 -4.01 -7.62 -13.69
CA MET A 25 -2.69 -8.23 -13.50
C MET A 25 -2.57 -8.83 -12.08
N PRO A 26 -3.11 -10.02 -11.83
CA PRO A 26 -3.20 -10.59 -10.47
C PRO A 26 -1.84 -10.85 -9.82
N GLY A 27 -0.75 -10.96 -10.59
CA GLY A 27 0.59 -11.14 -10.07
C GLY A 27 1.07 -9.99 -9.17
N ALA A 28 0.70 -8.74 -9.48
CA ALA A 28 1.02 -7.57 -8.68
C ALA A 28 0.30 -7.62 -7.31
N ALA A 29 -1.00 -7.93 -7.32
CA ALA A 29 -1.78 -8.10 -6.10
C ALA A 29 -1.27 -9.26 -5.23
N LEU A 30 -0.78 -10.35 -5.85
CA LEU A 30 -0.16 -11.47 -5.14
C LEU A 30 1.17 -11.08 -4.48
N LEU A 31 2.02 -10.31 -5.16
CA LEU A 31 3.27 -9.79 -4.58
C LEU A 31 2.97 -8.92 -3.35
N ALA A 32 2.00 -8.01 -3.48
CA ALA A 32 1.57 -7.16 -2.39
C ALA A 32 1.00 -7.96 -1.21
N ALA A 33 0.18 -8.98 -1.47
CA ALA A 33 -0.38 -9.86 -0.45
C ALA A 33 0.72 -10.64 0.32
N ARG A 34 1.71 -11.20 -0.39
CA ARG A 34 2.87 -11.88 0.23
C ARG A 34 3.68 -10.93 1.11
N SER A 35 3.96 -9.73 0.61
CA SER A 35 4.63 -8.71 1.40
C SER A 35 3.85 -8.34 2.66
N ALA A 36 2.52 -8.20 2.54
CA ALA A 36 1.66 -7.88 3.67
C ALA A 36 1.67 -8.98 4.74
N GLN A 37 1.66 -10.25 4.35
CA GLN A 37 1.84 -11.38 5.28
C GLN A 37 3.17 -11.27 6.03
N GLY A 38 4.26 -11.03 5.30
CA GLY A 38 5.60 -10.85 5.88
C GLY A 38 5.72 -9.63 6.79
N ALA A 39 4.95 -8.56 6.53
CA ALA A 39 4.93 -7.34 7.35
C ALA A 39 4.01 -7.43 8.58
N GLY A 40 3.45 -8.61 8.89
CA GLY A 40 2.81 -8.90 10.15
C GLY A 40 1.29 -8.80 10.19
N ALA A 41 0.60 -8.57 9.05
CA ALA A 41 -0.86 -8.65 9.00
C ALA A 41 -1.34 -10.04 9.50
N GLY A 42 -2.34 -10.04 10.36
CA GLY A 42 -2.86 -11.29 10.93
C GLY A 42 -3.66 -12.12 9.95
N TYR A 43 -4.26 -11.47 8.95
CA TYR A 43 -5.07 -12.11 7.92
C TYR A 43 -5.06 -11.26 6.64
N VAL A 44 -4.68 -11.87 5.53
CA VAL A 44 -4.71 -11.22 4.21
C VAL A 44 -5.69 -11.96 3.31
N LYS A 45 -6.62 -11.23 2.70
CA LYS A 45 -7.53 -11.72 1.67
C LYS A 45 -7.25 -11.05 0.33
N LEU A 46 -7.20 -11.83 -0.74
CA LEU A 46 -7.21 -11.31 -2.10
C LEU A 46 -8.66 -11.24 -2.58
N LEU A 47 -9.10 -10.05 -3.02
CA LEU A 47 -10.48 -9.75 -3.37
C LEU A 47 -10.63 -9.62 -4.88
N GLY A 48 -11.64 -10.30 -5.47
CA GLY A 48 -11.94 -10.19 -6.90
C GLY A 48 -10.92 -10.88 -7.82
N ALA A 49 -10.06 -11.75 -7.29
CA ALA A 49 -9.10 -12.48 -8.12
C ALA A 49 -9.80 -13.45 -9.06
N GLY A 50 -9.36 -13.47 -10.32
CA GLY A 50 -9.80 -14.43 -11.33
C GLY A 50 -9.43 -15.88 -10.99
N GLU A 51 -9.73 -16.80 -11.91
CA GLU A 51 -9.34 -18.21 -11.81
C GLU A 51 -7.81 -18.34 -11.89
N GLY A 52 -7.24 -19.25 -11.11
CA GLY A 52 -5.80 -19.53 -11.12
C GLY A 52 -5.35 -20.26 -9.85
N ALA A 53 -4.12 -20.75 -9.87
CA ALA A 53 -3.49 -21.36 -8.71
C ALA A 53 -3.30 -20.35 -7.59
N THR A 54 -3.80 -20.65 -6.42
CA THR A 54 -3.72 -19.81 -5.23
C THR A 54 -2.64 -20.34 -4.29
N PRO A 55 -1.78 -19.48 -3.72
CA PRO A 55 -0.91 -19.89 -2.61
C PRO A 55 -1.76 -20.47 -1.47
N ALA A 56 -1.27 -21.55 -0.86
CA ALA A 56 -2.03 -22.28 0.17
C ALA A 56 -2.32 -21.47 1.44
N ASP A 57 -1.51 -20.43 1.68
CA ASP A 57 -1.57 -19.53 2.83
C ASP A 57 -2.33 -18.21 2.55
N LEU A 58 -2.93 -18.08 1.35
CA LEU A 58 -3.69 -16.89 0.95
C LEU A 58 -5.15 -17.23 0.71
N VAL A 59 -6.06 -16.53 1.36
CA VAL A 59 -7.50 -16.68 1.14
C VAL A 59 -7.92 -15.78 -0.01
N ILE A 60 -8.61 -16.35 -1.00
CA ILE A 60 -9.22 -15.62 -2.11
C ILE A 60 -10.73 -15.53 -1.88
N ASP A 61 -11.26 -14.32 -1.97
CA ASP A 61 -12.69 -14.04 -1.95
C ASP A 61 -13.13 -13.56 -3.35
N ARG A 62 -13.99 -14.37 -4.01
CA ARG A 62 -14.45 -14.11 -5.39
C ARG A 62 -15.85 -13.53 -5.45
N ALA A 63 -16.46 -13.24 -4.31
CA ALA A 63 -17.73 -12.55 -4.28
C ALA A 63 -17.59 -11.11 -4.81
N PRO A 64 -18.68 -10.47 -5.26
CA PRO A 64 -18.66 -9.06 -5.66
C PRO A 64 -18.04 -8.18 -4.57
N LEU A 65 -17.16 -7.25 -4.97
CA LEU A 65 -16.38 -6.44 -4.03
C LEU A 65 -17.25 -5.71 -3.01
N SER A 66 -18.37 -5.15 -3.44
CA SER A 66 -19.33 -4.47 -2.55
C SER A 66 -19.90 -5.38 -1.46
N ALA A 67 -20.18 -6.64 -1.79
CA ALA A 67 -20.66 -7.64 -0.83
C ALA A 67 -19.56 -8.04 0.17
N VAL A 68 -18.32 -8.20 -0.31
CA VAL A 68 -17.18 -8.53 0.56
C VAL A 68 -16.87 -7.39 1.52
N LEU A 69 -16.91 -6.13 1.04
CA LEU A 69 -16.60 -4.95 1.86
C LEU A 69 -17.70 -4.60 2.88
N ALA A 70 -18.86 -5.22 2.80
CA ALA A 70 -19.86 -5.16 3.86
C ALA A 70 -19.43 -5.89 5.16
N ASP A 71 -18.37 -6.72 5.10
CA ASP A 71 -17.75 -7.32 6.28
C ASP A 71 -17.00 -6.25 7.08
N GLY A 72 -17.57 -5.80 8.19
CA GLY A 72 -17.01 -4.77 9.06
C GLY A 72 -15.69 -5.14 9.78
N ARG A 73 -15.10 -6.31 9.49
CA ARG A 73 -13.83 -6.76 10.08
C ARG A 73 -12.60 -6.29 9.30
N PHE A 74 -12.75 -5.78 8.07
CA PHE A 74 -11.62 -5.23 7.35
C PHE A 74 -11.02 -4.03 8.08
N ALA A 75 -9.75 -4.14 8.44
CA ALA A 75 -9.00 -3.08 9.11
C ALA A 75 -8.31 -2.13 8.11
N ALA A 76 -7.96 -2.63 6.93
CA ALA A 76 -7.44 -1.82 5.83
C ALA A 76 -7.68 -2.49 4.47
N LEU A 77 -7.58 -1.68 3.40
CA LEU A 77 -7.59 -2.12 2.01
C LEU A 77 -6.29 -1.71 1.31
N LEU A 78 -5.89 -2.50 0.33
CA LEU A 78 -4.91 -2.12 -0.68
C LEU A 78 -5.57 -2.22 -2.04
N VAL A 79 -5.53 -1.15 -2.83
CA VAL A 79 -6.11 -1.09 -4.17
C VAL A 79 -5.14 -0.42 -5.14
N GLY A 80 -5.03 -0.99 -6.34
CA GLY A 80 -4.23 -0.41 -7.41
C GLY A 80 -3.15 -1.29 -8.00
N PRO A 81 -2.37 -2.08 -7.24
CA PRO A 81 -1.42 -3.03 -7.82
C PRO A 81 -2.09 -3.95 -8.84
N GLY A 82 -1.74 -3.78 -10.12
CA GLY A 82 -2.29 -4.57 -11.21
C GLY A 82 -3.80 -4.44 -11.43
N LEU A 83 -4.40 -3.35 -11.01
CA LEU A 83 -5.86 -3.13 -11.10
C LEU A 83 -6.34 -3.04 -12.56
N GLY A 84 -5.53 -2.43 -13.42
CA GLY A 84 -5.93 -2.01 -14.76
C GLY A 84 -6.52 -0.60 -14.74
N ARG A 85 -6.96 -0.12 -15.93
CA ARG A 85 -7.45 1.27 -16.11
C ARG A 85 -8.76 1.36 -16.87
N ASP A 86 -9.40 0.22 -17.08
CA ASP A 86 -10.70 0.09 -17.76
C ASP A 86 -11.88 0.46 -16.85
N ALA A 87 -13.11 0.26 -17.34
CA ALA A 87 -14.31 0.55 -16.57
C ALA A 87 -14.45 -0.31 -15.31
N PRO A 88 -14.20 -1.64 -15.34
CA PRO A 88 -14.17 -2.48 -14.15
C PRO A 88 -13.16 -2.01 -13.10
N ALA A 89 -11.97 -1.57 -13.51
CA ALA A 89 -10.96 -1.04 -12.59
C ALA A 89 -11.41 0.24 -11.89
N ARG A 90 -12.06 1.16 -12.62
CA ARG A 90 -12.65 2.39 -12.05
C ARG A 90 -13.75 2.08 -11.04
N GLU A 91 -14.61 1.12 -11.36
CA GLU A 91 -15.68 0.68 -10.47
C GLU A 91 -15.11 0.03 -9.20
N ALA A 92 -14.11 -0.82 -9.34
CA ALA A 92 -13.44 -1.45 -8.20
C ALA A 92 -12.78 -0.41 -7.28
N LEU A 93 -12.08 0.59 -7.84
CA LEU A 93 -11.50 1.69 -7.08
C LEU A 93 -12.58 2.49 -6.35
N ALA A 94 -13.64 2.89 -7.06
CA ALA A 94 -14.75 3.66 -6.48
C ALA A 94 -15.42 2.88 -5.34
N THR A 95 -15.69 1.59 -5.53
CA THR A 95 -16.26 0.70 -4.51
C THR A 95 -15.35 0.57 -3.30
N ALA A 96 -14.03 0.40 -3.51
CA ALA A 96 -13.07 0.31 -2.42
C ALA A 96 -12.97 1.62 -1.62
N LEU A 97 -13.01 2.77 -2.31
CA LEU A 97 -12.87 4.07 -1.67
C LEU A 97 -14.16 4.59 -1.02
N SER A 98 -15.33 4.11 -1.44
CA SER A 98 -16.60 4.43 -0.77
C SER A 98 -16.78 3.70 0.57
N ALA A 99 -16.06 2.59 0.78
CA ALA A 99 -16.09 1.90 2.07
C ALA A 99 -15.38 2.75 3.16
N PRO A 100 -15.92 2.83 4.39
CA PRO A 100 -15.33 3.56 5.49
C PRO A 100 -14.14 2.79 6.13
N ILE A 101 -13.26 2.27 5.29
CA ILE A 101 -12.12 1.43 5.66
C ILE A 101 -10.84 2.18 5.27
N PRO A 102 -9.83 2.32 6.17
CA PRO A 102 -8.52 2.87 5.81
C PRO A 102 -7.94 2.16 4.59
N ALA A 103 -7.28 2.90 3.69
CA ALA A 103 -6.79 2.30 2.46
C ALA A 103 -5.40 2.79 2.05
N VAL A 104 -4.69 1.94 1.31
CA VAL A 104 -3.49 2.28 0.54
C VAL A 104 -3.85 2.22 -0.93
N VAL A 105 -3.47 3.25 -1.69
CA VAL A 105 -3.62 3.32 -3.16
C VAL A 105 -2.24 3.39 -3.79
N ASP A 106 -1.97 2.51 -4.76
CA ASP A 106 -0.71 2.44 -5.50
C ASP A 106 -0.96 2.22 -6.99
N ALA A 107 0.04 2.39 -7.82
CA ALA A 107 0.07 2.02 -9.23
C ALA A 107 -1.16 2.51 -10.04
N ASP A 108 -1.89 1.60 -10.71
CA ASP A 108 -3.05 1.96 -11.53
C ASP A 108 -4.13 2.70 -10.73
N GLY A 109 -4.27 2.39 -9.44
CA GLY A 109 -5.19 3.10 -8.56
C GLY A 109 -4.88 4.59 -8.44
N LEU A 110 -3.60 4.98 -8.42
CA LEU A 110 -3.17 6.38 -8.37
C LEU A 110 -3.48 7.13 -9.67
N ILE A 111 -3.38 6.45 -10.80
CA ILE A 111 -3.71 7.03 -12.12
C ILE A 111 -5.21 7.26 -12.27
N LEU A 112 -6.02 6.43 -11.63
CA LEU A 112 -7.49 6.54 -11.64
C LEU A 112 -8.02 7.48 -10.56
N LEU A 113 -7.20 7.81 -9.55
CA LEU A 113 -7.60 8.61 -8.40
C LEU A 113 -7.81 10.08 -8.79
N SER A 114 -8.92 10.63 -8.33
CA SER A 114 -9.30 12.03 -8.53
C SER A 114 -9.89 12.63 -7.25
N PRO A 115 -10.00 13.97 -7.14
CA PRO A 115 -10.65 14.60 -5.99
C PRO A 115 -12.07 14.09 -5.73
N HIS A 116 -12.82 13.73 -6.78
CA HIS A 116 -14.17 13.18 -6.67
C HIS A 116 -14.23 11.91 -5.82
N ASN A 117 -13.20 11.05 -5.91
CA ASN A 117 -13.15 9.82 -5.11
C ASN A 117 -12.98 10.08 -3.60
N LEU A 118 -12.61 11.30 -3.21
CA LEU A 118 -12.32 11.67 -1.83
C LEU A 118 -13.38 12.55 -1.18
N THR A 119 -14.37 13.04 -1.95
CA THR A 119 -15.35 14.06 -1.50
C THR A 119 -16.11 13.66 -0.23
N GLU A 120 -16.51 12.40 -0.12
CA GLU A 120 -17.28 11.88 1.02
C GLU A 120 -16.46 10.94 1.92
N ARG A 121 -15.14 10.84 1.64
CA ARG A 121 -14.30 9.90 2.36
C ARG A 121 -13.81 10.47 3.68
N SER A 122 -14.18 9.82 4.79
CA SER A 122 -13.66 10.13 6.13
C SER A 122 -12.52 9.20 6.59
N ALA A 123 -12.44 7.99 6.02
CA ALA A 123 -11.41 7.04 6.39
C ALA A 123 -10.03 7.43 5.81
N PRO A 124 -8.93 7.22 6.55
CA PRO A 124 -7.59 7.58 6.10
C PRO A 124 -7.18 6.94 4.78
N LEU A 125 -6.38 7.67 4.00
CA LEU A 125 -5.83 7.21 2.74
C LEU A 125 -4.32 7.46 2.68
N ILE A 126 -3.57 6.45 2.22
CA ILE A 126 -2.14 6.55 1.92
C ILE A 126 -1.96 6.37 0.42
N ALA A 127 -1.32 7.32 -0.24
CA ALA A 127 -0.93 7.25 -1.65
C ALA A 127 0.58 7.00 -1.75
N THR A 128 1.00 6.10 -2.67
CA THR A 128 2.41 5.72 -2.80
C THR A 128 2.97 6.02 -4.19
N PRO A 129 2.93 7.30 -4.67
CA PRO A 129 3.33 7.63 -6.02
C PRO A 129 4.84 7.57 -6.26
N HIS A 130 5.27 7.00 -7.38
CA HIS A 130 6.56 7.33 -7.99
C HIS A 130 6.47 8.69 -8.71
N GLU A 131 7.57 9.22 -9.23
CA GLU A 131 7.60 10.58 -9.81
C GLU A 131 6.53 10.81 -10.89
N GLY A 132 6.33 9.85 -11.80
CA GLY A 132 5.31 9.98 -12.84
C GLY A 132 3.88 9.95 -12.32
N GLU A 133 3.62 9.14 -11.29
CA GLU A 133 2.33 9.08 -10.59
C GLU A 133 2.07 10.33 -9.75
N LEU A 134 3.12 10.88 -9.11
CA LEU A 134 3.05 12.13 -8.38
C LEU A 134 2.62 13.27 -9.31
N LEU A 135 3.27 13.40 -10.46
CA LEU A 135 2.89 14.38 -11.50
C LEU A 135 1.43 14.21 -11.97
N ALA A 136 0.97 12.98 -12.13
CA ALA A 136 -0.41 12.71 -12.52
C ALA A 136 -1.40 13.15 -11.43
N LEU A 137 -1.10 12.85 -10.16
CA LEU A 137 -1.92 13.29 -9.02
C LEU A 137 -1.92 14.81 -8.88
N GLU A 138 -0.78 15.48 -8.98
CA GLU A 138 -0.70 16.93 -8.93
C GLU A 138 -1.61 17.58 -9.97
N ARG A 139 -1.59 17.08 -11.21
CA ARG A 139 -2.49 17.56 -12.26
C ARG A 139 -3.96 17.31 -11.92
N ALA A 140 -4.29 16.11 -11.41
CA ALA A 140 -5.66 15.74 -11.04
C ALA A 140 -6.20 16.62 -9.92
N PHE A 141 -5.34 17.03 -8.98
CA PHE A 141 -5.69 17.88 -7.84
C PHE A 141 -5.46 19.39 -8.10
N GLY A 142 -5.12 19.79 -9.33
CA GLY A 142 -4.96 21.20 -9.72
C GLY A 142 -3.73 21.86 -9.10
N LEU A 143 -2.69 21.09 -8.77
CA LEU A 143 -1.44 21.58 -8.21
C LEU A 143 -0.41 21.86 -9.31
N ASP A 144 0.39 22.89 -9.10
CA ASP A 144 1.59 23.13 -9.90
C ASP A 144 2.70 22.15 -9.45
N ALA A 145 3.21 21.39 -10.42
CA ALA A 145 4.28 20.42 -10.21
C ALA A 145 5.69 21.07 -10.10
N SER A 146 5.75 22.33 -9.68
CA SER A 146 6.98 23.07 -9.49
C SER A 146 7.56 22.90 -8.08
N GLY A 147 8.88 23.04 -7.95
CA GLY A 147 9.56 22.98 -6.67
C GLY A 147 10.21 21.63 -6.35
N SER A 148 10.69 21.50 -5.12
CA SER A 148 11.36 20.29 -4.66
C SER A 148 10.36 19.17 -4.39
N LYS A 149 10.79 17.91 -4.51
CA LYS A 149 9.94 16.74 -4.22
C LYS A 149 9.29 16.78 -2.83
N PRO A 150 9.98 17.19 -1.73
CA PRO A 150 9.34 17.37 -0.44
C PRO A 150 8.19 18.38 -0.49
N ALA A 151 8.42 19.57 -1.05
CA ALA A 151 7.41 20.62 -1.13
C ALA A 151 6.17 20.16 -1.94
N ARG A 152 6.38 19.46 -3.04
CA ARG A 152 5.32 18.88 -3.88
C ARG A 152 4.50 17.82 -3.13
N ALA A 153 5.20 16.89 -2.45
CA ALA A 153 4.53 15.86 -1.64
C ALA A 153 3.71 16.44 -0.49
N GLU A 154 4.24 17.48 0.20
CA GLU A 154 3.51 18.20 1.24
C GLU A 154 2.29 18.94 0.68
N ALA A 155 2.43 19.62 -0.47
CA ALA A 155 1.33 20.31 -1.11
C ALA A 155 0.19 19.34 -1.47
N LEU A 156 0.54 18.18 -2.06
CA LEU A 156 -0.43 17.15 -2.38
C LEU A 156 -1.08 16.57 -1.11
N ALA A 157 -0.31 16.29 -0.07
CA ALA A 157 -0.83 15.77 1.19
C ALA A 157 -1.84 16.74 1.82
N ARG A 158 -1.51 18.03 1.90
CA ARG A 158 -2.41 19.06 2.43
C ARG A 158 -3.68 19.24 1.60
N MET A 159 -3.56 19.25 0.27
CA MET A 159 -4.69 19.45 -0.64
C MET A 159 -5.65 18.27 -0.61
N SER A 160 -5.14 17.05 -0.57
CA SER A 160 -5.92 15.83 -0.71
C SER A 160 -6.37 15.22 0.63
N GLY A 161 -5.75 15.59 1.74
CA GLY A 161 -5.95 14.92 3.04
C GLY A 161 -5.27 13.55 3.16
N MET A 162 -4.52 13.12 2.14
CA MET A 162 -3.81 11.83 2.12
C MET A 162 -2.44 11.91 2.78
N VAL A 163 -1.96 10.79 3.33
CA VAL A 163 -0.53 10.60 3.52
C VAL A 163 0.09 10.21 2.18
N VAL A 164 1.16 10.90 1.79
CA VAL A 164 1.83 10.72 0.50
C VAL A 164 3.22 10.11 0.71
N VAL A 165 3.46 8.94 0.12
CA VAL A 165 4.78 8.31 0.05
C VAL A 165 5.37 8.59 -1.32
N ALA A 166 6.15 9.65 -1.47
CA ALA A 166 6.81 10.00 -2.72
C ALA A 166 8.04 9.11 -2.95
N LYS A 167 7.86 8.09 -3.81
CA LYS A 167 8.87 7.06 -4.10
C LYS A 167 10.05 7.61 -4.93
N GLY A 168 11.24 7.05 -4.72
CA GLY A 168 12.46 7.32 -5.49
C GLY A 168 13.71 6.92 -4.73
N ALA A 169 14.88 7.30 -5.25
CA ALA A 169 16.15 7.10 -4.55
C ALA A 169 16.21 7.86 -3.20
N ASP A 170 15.42 8.91 -3.10
CA ASP A 170 15.21 9.82 -1.98
C ASP A 170 13.76 9.77 -1.50
N SER A 171 13.22 8.59 -1.27
CA SER A 171 11.83 8.40 -0.84
C SER A 171 11.53 9.14 0.47
N LEU A 172 10.34 9.73 0.53
CA LEU A 172 9.86 10.44 1.72
C LEU A 172 8.38 10.19 1.96
N VAL A 173 7.94 10.46 3.18
CA VAL A 173 6.53 10.43 3.60
C VAL A 173 6.15 11.83 4.02
N ALA A 174 5.02 12.34 3.50
CA ALA A 174 4.42 13.62 3.89
C ALA A 174 2.98 13.37 4.37
N ALA A 175 2.59 14.01 5.47
CA ALA A 175 1.24 13.94 6.02
C ALA A 175 0.51 15.29 5.89
N PRO A 176 -0.85 15.27 5.89
CA PRO A 176 -1.64 16.51 5.80
C PRO A 176 -1.40 17.49 6.94
N ASP A 177 -1.00 17.00 8.10
CA ASP A 177 -0.72 17.79 9.30
C ASP A 177 0.68 18.42 9.31
N GLY A 178 1.47 18.25 8.23
CA GLY A 178 2.79 18.82 8.06
C GLY A 178 3.94 17.94 8.55
N ARG A 179 3.67 16.74 9.11
CA ARG A 179 4.74 15.77 9.40
C ARG A 179 5.41 15.33 8.10
N ILE A 180 6.74 15.28 8.12
CA ILE A 180 7.55 14.75 7.01
C ILE A 180 8.63 13.83 7.57
N ALA A 181 8.90 12.74 6.84
CA ALA A 181 9.98 11.80 7.16
C ALA A 181 10.72 11.40 5.89
N PHE A 182 12.04 11.34 5.98
CA PHE A 182 12.91 10.91 4.87
C PHE A 182 13.39 9.49 5.13
N ALA A 183 13.28 8.63 4.12
CA ALA A 183 13.84 7.30 4.21
C ALA A 183 15.35 7.32 4.01
N PRO A 184 16.10 6.44 4.69
CA PRO A 184 17.48 6.18 4.31
C PRO A 184 17.55 5.72 2.84
N ARG A 185 18.62 6.10 2.15
CA ARG A 185 18.84 5.66 0.77
C ARG A 185 18.81 4.14 0.69
N ALA A 186 17.93 3.62 -0.16
CA ALA A 186 17.77 2.19 -0.39
C ALA A 186 18.65 1.69 -1.54
N SER A 187 18.69 0.36 -1.75
CA SER A 187 19.40 -0.27 -2.85
C SER A 187 18.87 0.18 -4.21
N SER A 188 19.75 0.46 -5.16
CA SER A 188 19.37 0.74 -6.55
C SER A 188 18.71 -0.45 -7.25
N TRP A 189 18.87 -1.67 -6.75
CA TRP A 189 18.18 -2.87 -7.23
C TRP A 189 16.66 -2.83 -6.99
N LEU A 190 16.17 -1.89 -6.18
CA LEU A 190 14.74 -1.63 -6.07
C LEU A 190 14.11 -1.01 -7.33
N SER A 191 14.91 -0.62 -8.34
CA SER A 191 14.44 -0.25 -9.68
C SER A 191 13.99 -1.46 -10.53
N THR A 192 13.48 -2.51 -9.89
CA THR A 192 12.95 -3.73 -10.51
C THR A 192 11.43 -3.72 -10.46
N ALA A 193 10.77 -4.17 -11.56
CA ALA A 193 9.31 -4.25 -11.62
C ALA A 193 8.73 -5.10 -10.48
N GLY A 194 7.64 -4.63 -9.87
CA GLY A 194 6.96 -5.30 -8.77
C GLY A 194 7.46 -4.93 -7.36
N THR A 195 8.59 -4.26 -7.22
CA THR A 195 9.10 -3.84 -5.90
C THR A 195 8.21 -2.77 -5.24
N GLY A 196 7.50 -1.97 -6.05
CA GLY A 196 6.46 -1.05 -5.58
C GLY A 196 5.27 -1.78 -4.94
N ASP A 197 4.84 -2.89 -5.56
CA ASP A 197 3.75 -3.72 -5.02
C ASP A 197 4.14 -4.31 -3.65
N VAL A 198 5.41 -4.72 -3.49
CA VAL A 198 5.97 -5.18 -2.21
C VAL A 198 5.91 -4.06 -1.16
N LEU A 199 6.29 -2.84 -1.51
CA LEU A 199 6.20 -1.67 -0.62
C LEU A 199 4.75 -1.40 -0.22
N ALA A 200 3.83 -1.34 -1.19
CA ALA A 200 2.42 -1.08 -0.93
C ALA A 200 1.79 -2.14 0.00
N GLY A 201 2.14 -3.41 -0.19
CA GLY A 201 1.73 -4.52 0.69
C GLY A 201 2.25 -4.35 2.12
N ALA A 202 3.52 -3.99 2.29
CA ALA A 202 4.11 -3.74 3.61
C ALA A 202 3.42 -2.57 4.35
N ILE A 203 3.16 -1.45 3.65
CA ILE A 203 2.45 -0.29 4.22
C ILE A 203 1.02 -0.69 4.62
N ALA A 204 0.29 -1.37 3.72
CA ALA A 204 -1.08 -1.78 3.96
C ALA A 204 -1.20 -2.75 5.16
N SER A 205 -0.23 -3.62 5.34
CA SER A 205 -0.12 -4.50 6.51
C SER A 205 0.00 -3.71 7.82
N ARG A 206 0.83 -2.67 7.84
CA ARG A 206 1.03 -1.84 9.04
C ARG A 206 -0.20 -1.00 9.35
N LEU A 207 -0.87 -0.49 8.31
CA LEU A 207 -2.15 0.19 8.44
C LEU A 207 -3.23 -0.76 9.00
N ALA A 208 -3.32 -1.98 8.48
CA ALA A 208 -4.26 -3.00 8.98
C ALA A 208 -3.97 -3.42 10.43
N ALA A 209 -2.70 -3.39 10.85
CA ALA A 209 -2.31 -3.65 12.23
C ALA A 209 -2.62 -2.49 13.21
N GLY A 210 -3.27 -1.42 12.73
CA GLY A 210 -3.73 -0.30 13.55
C GLY A 210 -2.70 0.82 13.76
N ALA A 211 -1.61 0.84 12.99
CA ALA A 211 -0.69 1.96 13.04
C ALA A 211 -1.35 3.24 12.46
N ASP A 212 -1.02 4.41 13.05
CA ASP A 212 -1.34 5.71 12.46
C ASP A 212 -0.88 5.75 10.98
N PRO A 213 -1.64 6.35 10.04
CA PRO A 213 -1.31 6.29 8.61
C PRO A 213 0.10 6.78 8.27
N PHE A 214 0.59 7.83 8.91
CA PHE A 214 1.96 8.31 8.72
C PHE A 214 2.98 7.29 9.27
N ALA A 215 2.72 6.74 10.45
CA ALA A 215 3.56 5.70 11.04
C ALA A 215 3.55 4.42 10.19
N ALA A 216 2.39 3.99 9.68
CA ALA A 216 2.26 2.84 8.78
C ALA A 216 3.10 3.02 7.51
N ALA A 217 3.04 4.20 6.90
CA ALA A 217 3.85 4.55 5.72
C ALA A 217 5.35 4.51 6.02
N CYS A 218 5.79 5.09 7.14
CA CYS A 218 7.19 5.08 7.58
C CYS A 218 7.69 3.65 7.89
N GLN A 219 6.88 2.86 8.60
CA GLN A 219 7.20 1.47 8.95
C GLN A 219 7.33 0.60 7.70
N GLY A 220 6.36 0.69 6.77
CA GLY A 220 6.39 -0.06 5.51
C GLY A 220 7.58 0.31 4.65
N LEU A 221 7.88 1.60 4.53
CA LEU A 221 9.03 2.10 3.76
C LEU A 221 10.37 1.61 4.36
N TRP A 222 10.48 1.60 5.69
CA TRP A 222 11.64 1.05 6.37
C TRP A 222 11.78 -0.46 6.15
N LEU A 223 10.68 -1.23 6.32
CA LEU A 223 10.67 -2.69 6.11
C LEU A 223 11.09 -3.05 4.69
N HIS A 224 10.60 -2.33 3.69
CA HIS A 224 10.96 -2.51 2.30
C HIS A 224 12.46 -2.27 2.05
N GLY A 225 13.01 -1.17 2.58
CA GLY A 225 14.44 -0.89 2.49
C GLY A 225 15.30 -1.90 3.25
N ALA A 226 14.84 -2.38 4.42
CA ALA A 226 15.51 -3.41 5.18
C ALA A 226 15.49 -4.76 4.45
N ALA A 227 14.34 -5.15 3.89
CA ALA A 227 14.22 -6.35 3.06
C ALA A 227 15.17 -6.31 1.85
N ALA A 228 15.29 -5.16 1.19
CA ALA A 228 16.23 -5.00 0.08
C ALA A 228 17.69 -5.18 0.48
N ARG A 229 18.08 -4.78 1.69
CA ARG A 229 19.44 -5.03 2.21
C ARG A 229 19.70 -6.49 2.55
N LEU A 230 18.64 -7.24 2.89
CA LEU A 230 18.72 -8.68 3.20
C LEU A 230 18.66 -9.56 1.96
N THR A 231 18.20 -9.01 0.82
CA THR A 231 18.06 -9.77 -0.43
C THR A 231 19.37 -9.70 -1.22
N PRO A 232 20.05 -10.82 -1.50
CA PRO A 232 21.22 -10.83 -2.36
C PRO A 232 20.89 -10.31 -3.77
N ALA A 233 21.69 -9.37 -4.26
CA ALA A 233 21.53 -8.82 -5.61
C ALA A 233 22.23 -9.72 -6.66
N PRO A 234 21.71 -9.78 -7.92
CA PRO A 234 20.43 -9.22 -8.36
C PRO A 234 19.23 -10.00 -7.81
N PHE A 235 18.08 -9.34 -7.63
CA PHE A 235 16.89 -9.98 -7.10
C PHE A 235 15.61 -9.62 -7.87
N THR A 236 14.62 -10.49 -7.78
CA THR A 236 13.24 -10.27 -8.24
C THR A 236 12.39 -9.68 -7.11
N ALA A 237 11.24 -9.09 -7.46
CA ALA A 237 10.28 -8.61 -6.46
C ALA A 237 9.74 -9.75 -5.56
N GLY A 238 9.63 -10.98 -6.08
CA GLY A 238 9.25 -12.16 -5.28
C GLY A 238 10.27 -12.46 -4.18
N GLN A 239 11.57 -12.46 -4.52
CA GLN A 239 12.63 -12.65 -3.54
C GLN A 239 12.68 -11.53 -2.49
N LEU A 240 12.41 -10.28 -2.91
CA LEU A 240 12.27 -9.15 -1.99
C LEU A 240 11.11 -9.37 -1.02
N ALA A 241 9.94 -9.79 -1.51
CA ALA A 241 8.75 -10.03 -0.68
C ALA A 241 9.01 -11.11 0.40
N GLU A 242 9.78 -12.14 0.09
CA GLU A 242 10.18 -13.20 1.02
C GLU A 242 11.05 -12.68 2.18
N GLN A 243 11.82 -11.61 1.98
CA GLN A 243 12.67 -11.04 3.01
C GLN A 243 11.97 -10.05 3.95
N VAL A 244 10.73 -9.66 3.65
CA VAL A 244 9.98 -8.71 4.50
C VAL A 244 9.77 -9.26 5.91
N ALA A 245 9.47 -10.55 6.05
CA ALA A 245 9.32 -11.19 7.36
C ALA A 245 10.63 -11.18 8.17
N ARG A 246 11.78 -11.38 7.51
CA ARG A 246 13.10 -11.28 8.19
C ARG A 246 13.42 -9.83 8.58
N ALA A 247 13.09 -8.87 7.70
CA ALA A 247 13.23 -7.46 8.02
C ALA A 247 12.38 -7.07 9.23
N PHE A 248 11.16 -7.61 9.35
CA PHE A 248 10.31 -7.41 10.52
C PHE A 248 10.93 -8.00 11.78
N ALA A 249 11.42 -9.24 11.71
CA ALA A 249 12.02 -9.95 12.86
C ALA A 249 13.25 -9.24 13.46
N ILE A 250 14.00 -8.48 12.67
CA ILE A 250 15.14 -7.69 13.18
C ILE A 250 14.68 -6.55 14.13
N CYS A 251 13.41 -6.16 14.10
CA CYS A 251 12.86 -5.09 14.94
C CYS A 251 12.24 -5.61 16.25
N LEU A 252 12.16 -6.91 16.43
CA LEU A 252 11.62 -7.56 17.62
C LEU A 252 12.73 -7.93 18.61
#